data_3210522142abda5a314464f92d529f06
#
_entry.id   3210522142abda5a314464f92d529f06
#
_cell.length_a   1.000
_cell.length_b   1.000
_cell.length_c   1.000
_cell.angle_alpha   90.00
_cell.angle_beta   90.00
_cell.angle_gamma   90.00
#
_symmetry.space_group_name_H-M   'P 1'
#
loop_
_entity.id
_entity.type
_entity.pdbx_description
1 polymer ?
#
loop_
_entity_poly.entity_id
_entity_poly.type
_entity_poly.pdbx_seq_one_letter_code
_entity_poly.pdbx_strand_id
1 'polypeptide(L)'
;MKYLFINVTAGAGSTGKLVEKACRERMAQGHECRIAYGREAKNCQGIPLLPIGTPGDCRRHALMHRIHGTGGFGSKAATARFLEQVKAYDPDIIWLHNLHGYYINIGLLFGYLRTCGKKIIWTLHDCWAFTGNCPYFTYVGCDRWRTGCGDCPQLDKYPQTRRDATKENFARKKELFTGIPNLSLQVPSKWLADLVSQSFLKDYPLSLVPNTVDPAVFHPTKSDLAAQYHLEHKFVVLGVANIWEPRKGLQDFISLSARLPDSCRVVLIGIPRKLQKKLPKNILALPRTKNQQELAQWYTLADVYVSPSVEETFGMTVLEAACCGTTPIVYQNTACQEVAQAHGGICAARGPEHLAEAILSLQKEAGK
;
A
#
# COMPACT_ATOMS: atom_id res chain seq x y z
N MET A 1 -21.12 19.57 4.06
CA MET A 1 -21.44 18.18 3.70
C MET A 1 -20.90 17.22 4.76
N LYS A 2 -21.56 16.09 4.94
CA LYS A 2 -21.11 15.01 5.84
C LYS A 2 -20.38 13.94 5.05
N TYR A 3 -19.14 13.62 5.46
CA TYR A 3 -18.31 12.58 4.87
C TYR A 3 -18.18 11.39 5.82
N LEU A 4 -18.32 10.18 5.29
CA LEU A 4 -17.99 8.96 5.99
C LEU A 4 -16.87 8.23 5.24
N PHE A 5 -15.67 8.17 5.81
CA PHE A 5 -14.57 7.36 5.32
C PHE A 5 -14.64 5.95 5.89
N ILE A 6 -14.45 4.92 5.07
CA ILE A 6 -14.44 3.52 5.52
C ILE A 6 -13.12 2.86 5.11
N ASN A 7 -12.34 2.44 6.10
CA ASN A 7 -11.06 1.76 5.88
C ASN A 7 -10.77 0.71 6.94
N VAL A 8 -9.83 -0.18 6.67
CA VAL A 8 -9.39 -1.19 7.64
C VAL A 8 -8.73 -0.59 8.88
N THR A 9 -8.02 0.53 8.74
CA THR A 9 -7.36 1.28 9.83
C THR A 9 -7.61 2.78 9.70
N ALA A 10 -7.50 3.52 10.80
CA ALA A 10 -7.51 4.98 10.81
C ALA A 10 -6.16 5.49 11.31
N GLY A 11 -5.45 6.33 10.53
CA GLY A 11 -4.16 6.93 10.87
C GLY A 11 -2.99 5.93 11.08
N ALA A 12 -3.25 4.64 10.93
CA ALA A 12 -2.27 3.57 11.07
C ALA A 12 -1.97 2.89 9.74
N GLY A 13 -0.70 2.57 9.50
CA GLY A 13 -0.25 2.01 8.22
C GLY A 13 -0.35 3.02 7.07
N SER A 14 0.01 2.59 5.85
CA SER A 14 0.05 3.47 4.67
C SER A 14 -1.35 4.01 4.34
N THR A 15 -2.33 3.14 4.09
CA THR A 15 -3.69 3.54 3.70
C THR A 15 -4.42 4.28 4.81
N GLY A 16 -4.22 3.89 6.09
CA GLY A 16 -4.85 4.59 7.22
C GLY A 16 -4.39 6.04 7.37
N LYS A 17 -3.11 6.33 7.07
CA LYS A 17 -2.57 7.70 7.05
C LYS A 17 -3.15 8.53 5.89
N LEU A 18 -3.30 7.91 4.71
CA LEU A 18 -3.96 8.58 3.57
C LEU A 18 -5.41 8.95 3.87
N VAL A 19 -6.14 8.04 4.52
CA VAL A 19 -7.53 8.29 4.94
C VAL A 19 -7.61 9.39 6.00
N GLU A 20 -6.74 9.37 6.99
CA GLU A 20 -6.66 10.38 8.03
C GLU A 20 -6.35 11.76 7.43
N LYS A 21 -5.37 11.85 6.51
CA LYS A 21 -5.03 13.08 5.78
C LYS A 21 -6.23 13.59 4.97
N ALA A 22 -6.86 12.74 4.15
CA ALA A 22 -8.03 13.12 3.37
C ALA A 22 -9.19 13.61 4.26
N CYS A 23 -9.40 12.97 5.42
CA CYS A 23 -10.40 13.40 6.38
C CYS A 23 -10.09 14.80 6.93
N ARG A 24 -8.84 15.08 7.36
CA ARG A 24 -8.42 16.41 7.83
C ARG A 24 -8.58 17.50 6.76
N GLU A 25 -8.22 17.20 5.52
CA GLU A 25 -8.38 18.14 4.41
C GLU A 25 -9.86 18.53 4.21
N ARG A 26 -10.79 17.57 4.34
CA ARG A 26 -12.23 17.86 4.26
C ARG A 26 -12.74 18.63 5.49
N MET A 27 -12.24 18.28 6.69
CA MET A 27 -12.57 19.04 7.89
C MET A 27 -12.07 20.49 7.80
N ALA A 28 -10.86 20.72 7.29
CA ALA A 28 -10.32 22.07 7.06
C ALA A 28 -11.14 22.89 6.04
N GLN A 29 -11.87 22.22 5.14
CA GLN A 29 -12.82 22.83 4.21
C GLN A 29 -14.23 23.08 4.82
N GLY A 30 -14.38 22.86 6.14
CA GLY A 30 -15.65 23.08 6.85
C GLY A 30 -16.66 21.93 6.72
N HIS A 31 -16.21 20.71 6.36
CA HIS A 31 -17.08 19.55 6.26
C HIS A 31 -17.09 18.75 7.57
N GLU A 32 -18.23 18.15 7.91
CA GLU A 32 -18.33 17.16 8.99
C GLU A 32 -17.81 15.81 8.47
N CYS A 33 -16.84 15.24 9.18
CA CYS A 33 -16.20 14.01 8.75
C CYS A 33 -16.18 12.97 9.88
N ARG A 34 -16.31 11.69 9.51
CA ARG A 34 -16.08 10.54 10.39
C ARG A 34 -15.26 9.48 9.68
N ILE A 35 -14.39 8.78 10.43
CA ILE A 35 -13.67 7.61 9.93
C ILE A 35 -14.21 6.36 10.58
N ALA A 36 -14.81 5.47 9.79
CA ALA A 36 -15.16 4.12 10.19
C ALA A 36 -13.98 3.17 9.94
N TYR A 37 -13.58 2.41 10.97
CA TYR A 37 -12.42 1.54 10.91
C TYR A 37 -12.66 0.19 11.55
N GLY A 38 -11.88 -0.82 11.11
CA GLY A 38 -12.06 -2.19 11.57
C GLY A 38 -11.06 -2.68 12.60
N ARG A 39 -9.81 -2.26 12.54
CA ARG A 39 -8.73 -2.92 13.30
C ARG A 39 -7.97 -2.00 14.25
N GLU A 40 -7.43 -0.92 13.76
CA GLU A 40 -6.54 -0.05 14.53
C GLU A 40 -6.81 1.41 14.19
N ALA A 41 -6.82 2.28 15.21
CA ALA A 41 -6.84 3.72 15.06
C ALA A 41 -5.66 4.34 15.81
N LYS A 42 -4.89 5.20 15.12
CA LYS A 42 -3.76 5.95 15.68
C LYS A 42 -3.73 7.36 15.07
N ASN A 43 -3.19 8.32 15.82
CA ASN A 43 -2.94 9.68 15.34
C ASN A 43 -4.17 10.41 14.78
N CYS A 44 -5.37 10.05 15.24
CA CYS A 44 -6.65 10.63 14.76
C CYS A 44 -7.24 11.63 15.77
N GLN A 45 -6.41 12.38 16.51
CA GLN A 45 -6.90 13.37 17.47
C GLN A 45 -7.80 14.39 16.78
N GLY A 46 -8.98 14.65 17.36
CA GLY A 46 -9.99 15.58 16.81
C GLY A 46 -10.83 15.03 15.67
N ILE A 47 -10.59 13.80 15.20
CA ILE A 47 -11.42 13.14 14.19
C ILE A 47 -12.41 12.20 14.86
N PRO A 48 -13.72 12.35 14.66
CA PRO A 48 -14.72 11.40 15.13
C PRO A 48 -14.53 10.01 14.50
N LEU A 49 -14.36 8.99 15.36
CA LEU A 49 -14.07 7.62 14.95
C LEU A 49 -15.27 6.71 15.19
N LEU A 50 -15.49 5.78 14.26
CA LEU A 50 -16.59 4.81 14.30
C LEU A 50 -16.03 3.39 14.14
N PRO A 51 -15.87 2.59 15.21
CA PRO A 51 -15.37 1.23 15.12
C PRO A 51 -16.39 0.30 14.47
N ILE A 52 -15.93 -0.54 13.52
CA ILE A 52 -16.74 -1.58 12.89
C ILE A 52 -16.46 -2.91 13.57
N GLY A 53 -17.25 -3.21 14.60
CA GLY A 53 -17.07 -4.43 15.41
C GLY A 53 -15.93 -4.32 16.43
N THR A 54 -15.53 -5.45 16.92
CA THR A 54 -14.53 -5.64 17.98
C THR A 54 -13.29 -6.37 17.43
N PRO A 55 -12.16 -6.36 18.15
CA PRO A 55 -11.01 -7.22 17.80
C PRO A 55 -11.38 -8.72 17.73
N GLY A 56 -12.35 -9.16 18.54
CA GLY A 56 -12.89 -10.53 18.50
C GLY A 56 -13.61 -10.85 17.20
N ASP A 57 -14.44 -9.91 16.70
CA ASP A 57 -15.11 -10.05 15.42
C ASP A 57 -14.10 -10.18 14.26
N CYS A 58 -13.05 -9.37 14.28
CA CYS A 58 -11.98 -9.43 13.28
C CYS A 58 -11.21 -10.77 13.32
N ARG A 59 -10.88 -11.27 14.52
CA ARG A 59 -10.20 -12.57 14.69
C ARG A 59 -11.07 -13.72 14.19
N ARG A 60 -12.36 -13.72 14.54
CA ARG A 60 -13.33 -14.73 14.06
C ARG A 60 -13.43 -14.70 12.55
N HIS A 61 -13.55 -13.52 11.95
CA HIS A 61 -13.59 -13.36 10.47
C HIS A 61 -12.32 -13.90 9.82
N ALA A 62 -11.14 -13.54 10.34
CA ALA A 62 -9.86 -14.01 9.83
C ALA A 62 -9.72 -15.55 9.92
N LEU A 63 -10.16 -16.15 11.04
CA LEU A 63 -10.18 -17.60 11.23
C LEU A 63 -11.10 -18.30 10.22
N MET A 64 -12.32 -17.80 10.07
CA MET A 64 -13.29 -18.33 9.10
C MET A 64 -12.78 -18.22 7.67
N HIS A 65 -12.13 -17.09 7.34
CA HIS A 65 -11.47 -16.93 6.03
C HIS A 65 -10.34 -17.95 5.86
N ARG A 66 -9.47 -18.11 6.86
CA ARG A 66 -8.34 -19.04 6.78
C ARG A 66 -8.77 -20.50 6.54
N ILE A 67 -9.94 -20.89 7.07
CA ILE A 67 -10.47 -22.26 6.92
C ILE A 67 -11.26 -22.40 5.62
N HIS A 68 -12.17 -21.47 5.34
CA HIS A 68 -13.19 -21.59 4.30
C HIS A 68 -12.98 -20.67 3.09
N GLY A 69 -11.99 -19.78 3.11
CA GLY A 69 -11.74 -18.85 2.00
C GLY A 69 -12.83 -17.79 1.82
N THR A 70 -13.58 -17.44 2.85
CA THR A 70 -14.82 -16.62 2.74
C THR A 70 -14.59 -15.15 2.30
N GLY A 71 -13.34 -14.73 2.09
CA GLY A 71 -13.05 -13.36 1.64
C GLY A 71 -13.62 -12.29 2.58
N GLY A 72 -14.23 -11.26 2.00
CA GLY A 72 -14.87 -10.16 2.72
C GLY A 72 -16.31 -10.43 3.21
N PHE A 73 -16.74 -11.69 3.32
CA PHE A 73 -18.13 -12.05 3.66
C PHE A 73 -18.36 -12.44 5.12
N GLY A 74 -17.36 -12.29 5.99
CA GLY A 74 -17.50 -12.42 7.46
C GLY A 74 -18.07 -11.18 8.12
N SER A 75 -17.98 -11.08 9.47
CA SER A 75 -18.37 -9.90 10.29
C SER A 75 -19.81 -9.41 10.06
N LYS A 76 -20.78 -10.29 9.76
CA LYS A 76 -22.16 -9.91 9.43
C LYS A 76 -22.81 -9.06 10.54
N ALA A 77 -22.82 -9.53 11.79
CA ALA A 77 -23.48 -8.83 12.89
C ALA A 77 -22.82 -7.46 13.19
N ALA A 78 -21.50 -7.38 13.14
CA ALA A 78 -20.77 -6.12 13.31
C ALA A 78 -21.13 -5.13 12.22
N THR A 79 -21.17 -5.58 10.95
CA THR A 79 -21.55 -4.73 9.82
C THR A 79 -23.01 -4.28 9.88
N ALA A 80 -23.94 -5.14 10.30
CA ALA A 80 -25.33 -4.77 10.46
C ALA A 80 -25.49 -3.62 11.48
N ARG A 81 -24.87 -3.75 12.67
CA ARG A 81 -24.88 -2.67 13.69
C ARG A 81 -24.23 -1.39 13.17
N PHE A 82 -23.13 -1.50 12.44
CA PHE A 82 -22.46 -0.36 11.81
C PHE A 82 -23.35 0.34 10.81
N LEU A 83 -24.09 -0.39 9.98
CA LEU A 83 -24.99 0.22 8.98
C LEU A 83 -26.14 1.00 9.61
N GLU A 84 -26.65 0.59 10.79
CA GLU A 84 -27.63 1.40 11.53
C GLU A 84 -27.02 2.74 11.99
N GLN A 85 -25.75 2.75 12.40
CA GLN A 85 -25.05 3.99 12.75
C GLN A 85 -24.78 4.86 11.51
N VAL A 86 -24.50 4.25 10.35
CA VAL A 86 -24.37 4.99 9.07
C VAL A 86 -25.68 5.64 8.68
N LYS A 87 -26.82 4.94 8.78
CA LYS A 87 -28.16 5.49 8.52
C LYS A 87 -28.48 6.65 9.46
N ALA A 88 -28.18 6.53 10.76
CA ALA A 88 -28.38 7.59 11.74
C ALA A 88 -27.47 8.81 11.51
N TYR A 89 -26.24 8.61 11.04
CA TYR A 89 -25.33 9.68 10.69
C TYR A 89 -25.75 10.39 9.41
N ASP A 90 -26.35 9.67 8.48
CA ASP A 90 -26.83 10.12 7.19
C ASP A 90 -25.79 10.91 6.40
N PRO A 91 -24.66 10.29 5.96
CA PRO A 91 -23.62 10.97 5.23
C PRO A 91 -24.07 11.38 3.82
N ASP A 92 -23.58 12.51 3.33
CA ASP A 92 -23.77 12.94 1.94
C ASP A 92 -22.86 12.17 0.99
N ILE A 93 -21.65 11.86 1.47
CA ILE A 93 -20.60 11.16 0.72
C ILE A 93 -20.04 10.01 1.54
N ILE A 94 -20.04 8.82 0.95
CA ILE A 94 -19.40 7.62 1.51
C ILE A 94 -18.11 7.36 0.72
N TRP A 95 -16.96 7.43 1.40
CA TRP A 95 -15.67 7.26 0.78
C TRP A 95 -15.02 5.96 1.24
N LEU A 96 -15.02 4.98 0.33
CA LEU A 96 -14.49 3.65 0.57
C LEU A 96 -12.99 3.59 0.25
N HIS A 97 -12.25 2.85 1.07
CA HIS A 97 -10.86 2.51 0.84
C HIS A 97 -10.66 0.99 0.89
N ASN A 98 -9.72 0.45 1.70
CA ASN A 98 -9.51 -0.98 1.79
C ASN A 98 -10.65 -1.69 2.54
N LEU A 99 -11.42 -2.49 1.83
CA LEU A 99 -12.53 -3.28 2.36
C LEU A 99 -12.12 -4.70 2.76
N HIS A 100 -10.87 -5.09 2.48
CA HIS A 100 -10.27 -6.32 3.01
C HIS A 100 -9.63 -6.08 4.41
N GLY A 101 -9.21 -7.15 5.09
CA GLY A 101 -8.63 -7.05 6.44
C GLY A 101 -9.56 -7.59 7.54
N TYR A 102 -10.62 -8.32 7.16
CA TYR A 102 -11.45 -9.13 8.07
C TYR A 102 -12.29 -8.34 9.07
N TYR A 103 -12.81 -7.19 8.69
CA TYR A 103 -13.54 -6.31 9.61
C TYR A 103 -14.98 -6.00 9.19
N ILE A 104 -15.29 -6.08 7.92
CA ILE A 104 -16.59 -5.68 7.34
C ILE A 104 -17.16 -6.81 6.44
N ASN A 105 -18.47 -6.88 6.34
CA ASN A 105 -19.16 -7.76 5.42
C ASN A 105 -19.51 -6.96 4.15
N ILE A 106 -18.84 -7.26 3.05
CA ILE A 106 -19.04 -6.56 1.78
C ILE A 106 -20.44 -6.77 1.19
N GLY A 107 -21.06 -7.93 1.42
CA GLY A 107 -22.41 -8.20 0.95
C GLY A 107 -23.44 -7.25 1.58
N LEU A 108 -23.41 -7.07 2.90
CA LEU A 108 -24.28 -6.14 3.59
C LEU A 108 -23.97 -4.67 3.24
N LEU A 109 -22.68 -4.33 3.17
CA LEU A 109 -22.27 -2.98 2.80
C LEU A 109 -22.77 -2.61 1.42
N PHE A 110 -22.48 -3.40 0.40
CA PHE A 110 -22.89 -3.09 -0.99
C PHE A 110 -24.40 -3.22 -1.21
N GLY A 111 -25.09 -4.08 -0.45
CA GLY A 111 -26.55 -4.09 -0.39
C GLY A 111 -27.13 -2.74 0.05
N TYR A 112 -26.55 -2.12 1.08
CA TYR A 112 -26.89 -0.77 1.52
C TYR A 112 -26.52 0.29 0.48
N LEU A 113 -25.28 0.26 -0.05
CA LEU A 113 -24.79 1.23 -1.03
C LEU A 113 -25.63 1.27 -2.30
N ARG A 114 -26.20 0.15 -2.72
CA ARG A 114 -27.07 0.04 -3.91
C ARG A 114 -28.34 0.86 -3.79
N THR A 115 -28.83 1.07 -2.57
CA THR A 115 -30.14 1.69 -2.31
C THR A 115 -30.09 3.02 -1.54
N CYS A 116 -28.93 3.39 -1.01
CA CYS A 116 -28.82 4.56 -0.13
C CYS A 116 -28.94 5.92 -0.85
N GLY A 117 -28.83 5.97 -2.18
CA GLY A 117 -28.91 7.20 -2.97
C GLY A 117 -27.75 8.19 -2.78
N LYS A 118 -26.74 7.83 -2.00
CA LYS A 118 -25.60 8.71 -1.66
C LYS A 118 -24.53 8.68 -2.74
N LYS A 119 -23.69 9.73 -2.77
CA LYS A 119 -22.47 9.73 -3.59
C LYS A 119 -21.45 8.80 -2.98
N ILE A 120 -20.88 7.91 -3.78
CA ILE A 120 -19.91 6.92 -3.35
C ILE A 120 -18.61 7.14 -4.11
N ILE A 121 -17.50 7.26 -3.38
CA ILE A 121 -16.15 7.28 -3.92
C ILE A 121 -15.45 6.01 -3.42
N TRP A 122 -14.80 5.26 -4.29
CA TRP A 122 -14.00 4.13 -3.86
C TRP A 122 -12.56 4.27 -4.36
N THR A 123 -11.65 4.58 -3.43
CA THR A 123 -10.21 4.64 -3.73
C THR A 123 -9.61 3.23 -3.60
N LEU A 124 -9.13 2.72 -4.73
CA LEU A 124 -8.45 1.42 -4.79
C LEU A 124 -6.96 1.62 -4.49
N HIS A 125 -6.47 0.94 -3.46
CA HIS A 125 -5.05 0.98 -3.06
C HIS A 125 -4.29 -0.29 -3.47
N ASP A 126 -5.02 -1.30 -3.93
CA ASP A 126 -4.51 -2.58 -4.44
C ASP A 126 -5.56 -3.25 -5.35
N CYS A 127 -5.27 -4.46 -5.79
CA CYS A 127 -6.11 -5.16 -6.76
C CYS A 127 -7.20 -6.05 -6.12
N TRP A 128 -7.33 -6.07 -4.79
CA TRP A 128 -8.27 -6.95 -4.11
C TRP A 128 -9.72 -6.79 -4.57
N ALA A 129 -10.11 -5.58 -4.92
CA ALA A 129 -11.50 -5.28 -5.32
C ALA A 129 -11.97 -6.13 -6.50
N PHE A 130 -11.11 -6.40 -7.48
CA PHE A 130 -11.44 -7.10 -8.71
C PHE A 130 -10.80 -8.48 -8.87
N THR A 131 -10.28 -9.06 -7.78
CA THR A 131 -9.77 -10.44 -7.73
C THR A 131 -10.63 -11.32 -6.84
N GLY A 132 -10.44 -12.65 -6.90
CA GLY A 132 -11.14 -13.58 -6.01
C GLY A 132 -10.64 -13.54 -4.56
N ASN A 133 -9.38 -13.12 -4.32
CA ASN A 133 -8.80 -13.12 -2.98
C ASN A 133 -7.62 -12.15 -2.84
N CYS A 134 -6.63 -12.20 -3.72
CA CYS A 134 -5.33 -11.54 -3.56
C CYS A 134 -5.37 -10.05 -3.87
N PRO A 135 -4.58 -9.21 -3.14
CA PRO A 135 -4.37 -7.80 -3.47
C PRO A 135 -3.28 -7.59 -4.53
N TYR A 136 -2.45 -8.61 -4.80
CA TYR A 136 -1.32 -8.58 -5.72
C TYR A 136 -1.24 -9.88 -6.51
N PHE A 137 -0.88 -9.83 -7.80
CA PHE A 137 -0.87 -11.00 -8.69
C PHE A 137 0.15 -10.92 -9.84
N THR A 138 0.74 -9.75 -10.11
CA THR A 138 1.67 -9.59 -11.23
C THR A 138 3.01 -10.28 -10.95
N TYR A 139 3.43 -10.32 -9.69
CA TYR A 139 4.63 -11.03 -9.25
C TYR A 139 4.64 -12.51 -9.65
N VAL A 140 3.49 -13.17 -9.56
CA VAL A 140 3.33 -14.59 -9.91
C VAL A 140 2.83 -14.78 -11.34
N GLY A 141 2.69 -13.71 -12.13
CA GLY A 141 2.23 -13.78 -13.52
C GLY A 141 0.79 -14.28 -13.68
N CYS A 142 -0.08 -14.05 -12.69
CA CYS A 142 -1.46 -14.52 -12.73
C CYS A 142 -2.35 -13.53 -13.47
N ASP A 143 -3.08 -13.98 -14.49
CA ASP A 143 -4.03 -13.21 -15.29
C ASP A 143 -5.49 -13.67 -15.16
N ARG A 144 -5.75 -14.68 -14.31
CA ARG A 144 -7.08 -15.28 -14.10
C ARG A 144 -8.15 -14.28 -13.66
N TRP A 145 -7.76 -13.23 -12.96
CA TRP A 145 -8.65 -12.15 -12.53
C TRP A 145 -9.38 -11.42 -13.69
N ARG A 146 -8.91 -11.56 -14.91
CA ARG A 146 -9.54 -10.94 -16.09
C ARG A 146 -10.85 -11.62 -16.48
N THR A 147 -10.91 -12.95 -16.39
CA THR A 147 -12.05 -13.76 -16.82
C THR A 147 -12.76 -14.47 -15.69
N GLY A 148 -12.04 -14.81 -14.61
CA GLY A 148 -12.56 -15.50 -13.44
C GLY A 148 -11.43 -16.17 -12.68
N CYS A 149 -11.33 -15.92 -11.38
CA CYS A 149 -10.36 -16.59 -10.52
C CYS A 149 -10.69 -18.08 -10.35
N GLY A 150 -9.75 -18.86 -9.80
CA GLY A 150 -9.81 -20.30 -9.54
C GLY A 150 -8.40 -20.87 -9.59
N ASP A 151 -8.16 -22.04 -9.01
CA ASP A 151 -6.85 -22.71 -8.93
C ASP A 151 -5.73 -21.73 -8.54
N CYS A 152 -5.94 -21.00 -7.45
CA CYS A 152 -5.14 -19.85 -7.08
C CYS A 152 -3.70 -20.25 -6.69
N PRO A 153 -2.65 -19.70 -7.35
CA PRO A 153 -1.26 -20.03 -7.04
C PRO A 153 -0.74 -19.38 -5.73
N GLN A 154 -1.58 -18.60 -5.03
CA GLN A 154 -1.16 -17.77 -3.90
C GLN A 154 -2.02 -17.98 -2.64
N LEU A 155 -2.61 -19.17 -2.43
CA LEU A 155 -3.44 -19.42 -1.25
C LEU A 155 -2.67 -19.34 0.07
N ASP A 156 -1.34 -19.52 0.03
CA ASP A 156 -0.42 -19.40 1.15
C ASP A 156 0.00 -17.95 1.45
N LYS A 157 -0.32 -17.00 0.57
CA LYS A 157 -0.04 -15.56 0.73
C LYS A 157 -1.25 -14.83 1.32
N TYR A 158 -1.04 -13.56 1.70
CA TYR A 158 -2.13 -12.72 2.20
C TYR A 158 -3.15 -12.39 1.10
N PRO A 159 -4.45 -12.53 1.39
CA PRO A 159 -5.13 -13.12 2.54
C PRO A 159 -5.09 -14.66 2.50
N GLN A 160 -4.33 -15.26 3.45
CA GLN A 160 -4.07 -16.70 3.45
C GLN A 160 -5.33 -17.52 3.73
N THR A 161 -5.54 -18.59 2.93
CA THR A 161 -6.64 -19.55 3.11
C THR A 161 -6.18 -20.98 2.80
N ARG A 162 -6.86 -21.96 3.42
CA ARG A 162 -6.63 -23.40 3.16
C ARG A 162 -7.51 -23.93 2.03
N ARG A 163 -8.70 -23.33 1.85
CA ARG A 163 -9.63 -23.68 0.78
C ARG A 163 -9.54 -22.66 -0.34
N ASP A 164 -9.44 -23.13 -1.58
CA ASP A 164 -9.59 -22.25 -2.73
C ASP A 164 -11.08 -21.97 -2.99
N ALA A 165 -11.52 -20.81 -2.55
CA ALA A 165 -12.84 -20.25 -2.84
C ALA A 165 -12.75 -19.04 -3.78
N THR A 166 -11.63 -18.91 -4.51
CA THR A 166 -11.37 -17.68 -5.30
C THR A 166 -12.33 -17.54 -6.47
N LYS A 167 -12.77 -18.64 -7.08
CA LYS A 167 -13.79 -18.64 -8.14
C LYS A 167 -15.14 -18.12 -7.64
N GLU A 168 -15.60 -18.66 -6.52
CA GLU A 168 -16.87 -18.24 -5.90
C GLU A 168 -16.81 -16.78 -5.43
N ASN A 169 -15.70 -16.39 -4.78
CA ASN A 169 -15.51 -15.02 -4.31
C ASN A 169 -15.42 -14.02 -5.46
N PHE A 170 -14.78 -14.37 -6.57
CA PHE A 170 -14.73 -13.55 -7.77
C PHE A 170 -16.13 -13.31 -8.34
N ALA A 171 -16.90 -14.37 -8.54
CA ALA A 171 -18.27 -14.26 -9.06
C ALA A 171 -19.16 -13.41 -8.16
N ARG A 172 -19.11 -13.63 -6.83
CA ARG A 172 -19.87 -12.86 -5.85
C ARG A 172 -19.45 -11.40 -5.80
N LYS A 173 -18.14 -11.09 -5.87
CA LYS A 173 -17.65 -9.71 -5.92
C LYS A 173 -18.11 -9.02 -7.19
N LYS A 174 -18.01 -9.67 -8.35
CA LYS A 174 -18.49 -9.15 -9.62
C LYS A 174 -19.96 -8.75 -9.52
N GLU A 175 -20.82 -9.63 -9.01
CA GLU A 175 -22.24 -9.35 -8.82
C GLU A 175 -22.50 -8.18 -7.86
N LEU A 176 -21.79 -8.16 -6.72
CA LEU A 176 -21.98 -7.14 -5.68
C LEU A 176 -21.45 -5.77 -6.09
N PHE A 177 -20.31 -5.72 -6.73
CA PHE A 177 -19.57 -4.48 -6.97
C PHE A 177 -19.92 -3.82 -8.30
N THR A 178 -20.64 -4.48 -9.21
CA THR A 178 -21.11 -3.88 -10.46
C THR A 178 -22.50 -3.28 -10.34
N GLY A 179 -22.78 -2.23 -11.12
CA GLY A 179 -24.09 -1.58 -11.17
C GLY A 179 -24.50 -0.86 -9.90
N ILE A 180 -23.54 -0.38 -9.08
CA ILE A 180 -23.82 0.46 -7.92
C ILE A 180 -24.08 1.91 -8.39
N PRO A 181 -25.25 2.51 -8.11
CA PRO A 181 -25.54 3.89 -8.50
C PRO A 181 -24.59 4.88 -7.81
N ASN A 182 -24.25 5.97 -8.50
CA ASN A 182 -23.45 7.08 -7.96
C ASN A 182 -22.06 6.69 -7.44
N LEU A 183 -21.52 5.53 -7.83
CA LEU A 183 -20.18 5.11 -7.50
C LEU A 183 -19.18 5.59 -8.54
N SER A 184 -18.09 6.17 -8.07
CA SER A 184 -16.90 6.50 -8.86
C SER A 184 -15.65 5.88 -8.22
N LEU A 185 -14.68 5.49 -9.06
CA LEU A 185 -13.43 4.92 -8.62
C LEU A 185 -12.31 5.96 -8.63
N GLN A 186 -11.37 5.82 -7.72
CA GLN A 186 -10.12 6.54 -7.72
C GLN A 186 -8.95 5.56 -7.61
N VAL A 187 -7.87 5.83 -8.35
CA VAL A 187 -6.64 5.05 -8.30
C VAL A 187 -5.43 5.97 -8.22
N PRO A 188 -4.33 5.55 -7.55
CA PRO A 188 -3.16 6.42 -7.36
C PRO A 188 -2.19 6.43 -8.55
N SER A 189 -2.32 5.53 -9.53
CA SER A 189 -1.38 5.39 -10.63
C SER A 189 -2.07 4.99 -11.93
N LYS A 190 -1.46 5.33 -13.05
CA LYS A 190 -1.88 4.86 -14.37
C LYS A 190 -1.79 3.32 -14.47
N TRP A 191 -0.74 2.74 -13.89
CA TRP A 191 -0.56 1.29 -13.81
C TRP A 191 -1.79 0.59 -13.22
N LEU A 192 -2.33 1.09 -12.10
CA LEU A 192 -3.54 0.52 -11.49
C LEU A 192 -4.80 0.86 -12.31
N ALA A 193 -4.87 2.05 -12.92
CA ALA A 193 -5.96 2.41 -13.83
C ALA A 193 -6.05 1.42 -15.02
N ASP A 194 -4.91 1.09 -15.61
CA ASP A 194 -4.83 0.15 -16.73
C ASP A 194 -5.28 -1.27 -16.33
N LEU A 195 -5.05 -1.70 -15.08
CA LEU A 195 -5.58 -2.96 -14.56
C LEU A 195 -7.11 -2.89 -14.31
N VAL A 196 -7.59 -1.81 -13.72
CA VAL A 196 -9.03 -1.61 -13.48
C VAL A 196 -9.80 -1.61 -14.80
N SER A 197 -9.28 -0.96 -15.84
CA SER A 197 -9.92 -0.92 -17.18
C SER A 197 -10.07 -2.29 -17.84
N GLN A 198 -9.31 -3.30 -17.39
CA GLN A 198 -9.38 -4.69 -17.86
C GLN A 198 -10.19 -5.58 -16.91
N SER A 199 -10.69 -5.03 -15.80
CA SER A 199 -11.46 -5.78 -14.79
C SER A 199 -12.98 -5.63 -14.98
N PHE A 200 -13.76 -6.32 -14.16
CA PHE A 200 -15.21 -6.14 -14.13
C PHE A 200 -15.67 -4.78 -13.54
N LEU A 201 -14.75 -3.95 -13.07
CA LEU A 201 -15.04 -2.59 -12.59
C LEU A 201 -14.84 -1.52 -13.67
N LYS A 202 -14.50 -1.88 -14.89
CA LYS A 202 -14.14 -0.99 -16.01
C LYS A 202 -15.21 0.04 -16.39
N ASP A 203 -16.47 -0.25 -16.10
CA ASP A 203 -17.59 0.59 -16.53
C ASP A 203 -17.88 1.77 -15.56
N TYR A 204 -17.17 1.85 -14.43
CA TYR A 204 -17.28 2.97 -13.51
C TYR A 204 -16.44 4.17 -13.95
N PRO A 205 -16.91 5.41 -13.69
CA PRO A 205 -16.06 6.59 -13.81
C PRO A 205 -14.81 6.42 -12.97
N LEU A 206 -13.64 6.58 -13.60
CA LEU A 206 -12.33 6.39 -12.98
C LEU A 206 -11.54 7.69 -13.01
N SER A 207 -11.01 8.10 -11.86
CA SER A 207 -10.13 9.26 -11.71
C SER A 207 -8.74 8.83 -11.23
N LEU A 208 -7.70 9.38 -11.84
CA LEU A 208 -6.33 9.25 -11.36
C LEU A 208 -6.07 10.32 -10.29
N VAL A 209 -5.83 9.89 -9.07
CA VAL A 209 -5.55 10.75 -7.91
C VAL A 209 -4.27 10.23 -7.22
N PRO A 210 -3.09 10.72 -7.60
CA PRO A 210 -1.83 10.28 -7.01
C PRO A 210 -1.79 10.48 -5.49
N ASN A 211 -1.19 9.53 -4.79
CA ASN A 211 -0.94 9.68 -3.36
C ASN A 211 0.07 10.81 -3.13
N THR A 212 -0.02 11.44 -1.97
CA THR A 212 0.90 12.50 -1.54
C THR A 212 1.53 12.14 -0.20
N VAL A 213 2.68 12.71 0.08
CA VAL A 213 3.35 12.66 1.39
C VAL A 213 3.11 13.96 2.16
N ASP A 214 3.42 13.96 3.44
CA ASP A 214 3.42 15.18 4.25
C ASP A 214 4.73 15.93 4.02
N PRO A 215 4.72 17.14 3.42
CA PRO A 215 5.93 17.92 3.15
C PRO A 215 6.59 18.46 4.42
N ALA A 216 5.87 18.53 5.54
CA ALA A 216 6.46 18.87 6.84
C ALA A 216 7.29 17.72 7.42
N VAL A 217 7.13 16.50 6.91
CA VAL A 217 7.88 15.33 7.37
C VAL A 217 8.93 14.90 6.34
N PHE A 218 8.52 14.77 5.07
CA PHE A 218 9.41 14.31 4.01
C PHE A 218 9.97 15.49 3.22
N HIS A 219 11.12 15.98 3.69
CA HIS A 219 11.93 17.02 3.08
C HIS A 219 13.40 16.78 3.45
N PRO A 220 14.37 17.40 2.76
CA PRO A 220 15.79 17.28 3.13
C PRO A 220 16.02 17.64 4.59
N THR A 221 16.50 16.67 5.39
CA THR A 221 16.61 16.76 6.84
C THR A 221 18.00 16.34 7.30
N LYS A 222 18.80 17.27 7.86
CA LYS A 222 20.14 16.97 8.38
C LYS A 222 20.07 16.03 9.59
N SER A 223 21.07 15.17 9.73
CA SER A 223 21.19 14.22 10.84
C SER A 223 22.64 13.77 11.04
N ASP A 224 22.92 13.17 12.19
CA ASP A 224 24.23 12.57 12.53
C ASP A 224 24.33 11.08 12.14
N LEU A 225 23.39 10.59 11.33
CA LEU A 225 23.34 9.16 10.96
C LEU A 225 24.62 8.71 10.22
N ALA A 226 25.24 9.59 9.40
CA ALA A 226 26.50 9.28 8.74
C ALA A 226 27.59 8.91 9.76
N ALA A 227 27.82 9.75 10.76
CA ALA A 227 28.81 9.52 11.81
C ALA A 227 28.40 8.32 12.68
N GLN A 228 27.14 8.21 13.07
CA GLN A 228 26.65 7.13 13.92
C GLN A 228 26.86 5.73 13.31
N TYR A 229 26.79 5.63 11.98
CA TYR A 229 26.90 4.35 11.26
C TYR A 229 28.16 4.22 10.40
N HIS A 230 29.15 5.15 10.54
CA HIS A 230 30.40 5.18 9.78
C HIS A 230 30.18 5.18 8.25
N LEU A 231 29.33 6.08 7.78
CA LEU A 231 28.93 6.20 6.38
C LEU A 231 29.48 7.46 5.69
N GLU A 232 30.32 8.28 6.36
CA GLU A 232 30.80 9.59 5.88
C GLU A 232 31.52 9.55 4.54
N HIS A 233 32.17 8.43 4.25
CA HIS A 233 32.96 8.22 3.01
C HIS A 233 32.37 7.13 2.13
N LYS A 234 31.08 6.83 2.30
CA LYS A 234 30.39 5.80 1.54
C LYS A 234 29.35 6.40 0.61
N PHE A 235 29.20 5.81 -0.56
CA PHE A 235 28.04 6.02 -1.41
C PHE A 235 26.90 5.15 -0.88
N VAL A 236 25.88 5.78 -0.30
CA VAL A 236 24.82 5.09 0.45
C VAL A 236 23.67 4.71 -0.48
N VAL A 237 23.42 3.40 -0.60
CA VAL A 237 22.35 2.80 -1.39
C VAL A 237 21.25 2.34 -0.42
N LEU A 238 20.12 3.03 -0.37
CA LEU A 238 19.07 2.79 0.60
C LEU A 238 17.91 1.97 0.02
N GLY A 239 17.48 0.94 0.76
CA GLY A 239 16.23 0.21 0.51
C GLY A 239 15.31 0.23 1.75
N VAL A 240 14.02 0.45 1.54
CA VAL A 240 13.03 0.54 2.63
C VAL A 240 11.82 -0.32 2.34
N ALA A 241 11.44 -1.19 3.26
CA ALA A 241 10.16 -1.89 3.21
C ALA A 241 9.58 -2.11 4.61
N ASN A 242 8.26 -2.03 4.72
CA ASN A 242 7.57 -2.35 5.96
C ASN A 242 7.64 -3.86 6.27
N ILE A 243 7.48 -4.67 5.23
CA ILE A 243 7.66 -6.13 5.25
C ILE A 243 8.41 -6.51 3.98
N TRP A 244 9.51 -7.22 4.15
CA TRP A 244 10.34 -7.70 3.04
C TRP A 244 9.77 -9.01 2.47
N GLU A 245 8.69 -8.89 1.71
CA GLU A 245 8.13 -9.98 0.91
C GLU A 245 8.95 -10.20 -0.36
N PRO A 246 8.89 -11.38 -1.01
CA PRO A 246 9.65 -11.67 -2.24
C PRO A 246 9.47 -10.60 -3.33
N ARG A 247 8.25 -10.08 -3.52
CA ARG A 247 7.97 -9.01 -4.51
C ARG A 247 8.69 -7.67 -4.25
N LYS A 248 9.22 -7.47 -3.04
CA LYS A 248 9.98 -6.26 -2.63
C LYS A 248 11.47 -6.34 -2.96
N GLY A 249 11.95 -7.47 -3.49
CA GLY A 249 13.29 -7.62 -4.04
C GLY A 249 14.42 -7.68 -3.02
N LEU A 250 14.20 -8.26 -1.82
CA LEU A 250 15.30 -8.47 -0.86
C LEU A 250 16.44 -9.28 -1.46
N GLN A 251 16.12 -10.30 -2.28
CA GLN A 251 17.13 -11.12 -2.93
C GLN A 251 17.95 -10.31 -3.94
N ASP A 252 17.32 -9.35 -4.63
CA ASP A 252 18.02 -8.46 -5.56
C ASP A 252 18.99 -7.56 -4.82
N PHE A 253 18.64 -7.06 -3.62
CA PHE A 253 19.59 -6.31 -2.78
C PHE A 253 20.78 -7.16 -2.31
N ILE A 254 20.56 -8.42 -1.97
CA ILE A 254 21.66 -9.35 -1.62
C ILE A 254 22.58 -9.52 -2.81
N SER A 255 22.04 -9.78 -3.99
CA SER A 255 22.82 -9.94 -5.22
C SER A 255 23.48 -8.62 -5.66
N LEU A 256 22.81 -7.50 -5.50
CA LEU A 256 23.33 -6.16 -5.75
C LEU A 256 24.53 -5.85 -4.86
N SER A 257 24.44 -6.14 -3.56
CA SER A 257 25.51 -5.86 -2.60
C SER A 257 26.84 -6.54 -2.94
N ALA A 258 26.78 -7.69 -3.62
CA ALA A 258 27.98 -8.40 -4.08
C ALA A 258 28.60 -7.83 -5.38
N ARG A 259 27.87 -6.92 -6.08
CA ARG A 259 28.31 -6.28 -7.32
C ARG A 259 28.86 -4.87 -7.11
N LEU A 260 28.62 -4.30 -5.96
CA LEU A 260 29.02 -2.93 -5.63
C LEU A 260 30.42 -2.93 -4.96
N PRO A 261 31.27 -1.93 -5.23
CA PRO A 261 32.58 -1.79 -4.57
C PRO A 261 32.43 -1.40 -3.10
N ASP A 262 33.51 -1.54 -2.34
CA ASP A 262 33.56 -1.21 -0.91
C ASP A 262 33.28 0.29 -0.62
N SER A 263 33.46 1.16 -1.60
CA SER A 263 33.06 2.57 -1.52
C SER A 263 31.53 2.75 -1.42
N CYS A 264 30.73 1.76 -1.85
CA CYS A 264 29.28 1.73 -1.68
C CYS A 264 28.86 1.04 -0.38
N ARG A 265 27.78 1.49 0.23
CA ARG A 265 27.14 0.83 1.37
C ARG A 265 25.65 0.63 1.16
N VAL A 266 25.22 -0.62 1.11
CA VAL A 266 23.79 -0.95 1.07
C VAL A 266 23.22 -0.86 2.48
N VAL A 267 22.16 -0.06 2.64
CA VAL A 267 21.40 0.11 3.90
C VAL A 267 19.98 -0.35 3.68
N LEU A 268 19.50 -1.30 4.48
CA LEU A 268 18.13 -1.82 4.39
C LEU A 268 17.37 -1.56 5.68
N ILE A 269 16.25 -0.83 5.57
CA ILE A 269 15.35 -0.51 6.69
C ILE A 269 14.13 -1.42 6.67
N GLY A 270 13.67 -1.82 7.87
CA GLY A 270 12.52 -2.70 8.05
C GLY A 270 12.89 -4.18 8.10
N ILE A 271 14.15 -4.52 8.32
CA ILE A 271 14.64 -5.89 8.43
C ILE A 271 14.43 -6.41 9.87
N PRO A 272 13.63 -7.48 10.07
CA PRO A 272 13.47 -8.08 11.40
C PRO A 272 14.81 -8.60 11.96
N ARG A 273 15.03 -8.50 13.28
CA ARG A 273 16.28 -8.91 13.95
C ARG A 273 16.75 -10.33 13.60
N LYS A 274 15.81 -11.27 13.44
CA LYS A 274 16.14 -12.66 13.04
C LYS A 274 16.73 -12.76 11.63
N LEU A 275 16.32 -11.86 10.73
CA LEU A 275 16.77 -11.84 9.35
C LEU A 275 18.07 -11.05 9.20
N GLN A 276 18.32 -10.04 10.03
CA GLN A 276 19.57 -9.24 10.01
C GLN A 276 20.82 -10.12 10.09
N LYS A 277 20.80 -11.16 10.96
CA LYS A 277 21.92 -12.10 11.14
C LYS A 277 22.20 -13.00 9.94
N LYS A 278 21.27 -13.07 8.97
CA LYS A 278 21.36 -13.93 7.78
C LYS A 278 21.81 -13.15 6.53
N LEU A 279 21.89 -11.83 6.62
CA LEU A 279 22.28 -10.98 5.51
C LEU A 279 23.82 -10.87 5.43
N PRO A 280 24.38 -10.62 4.23
CA PRO A 280 25.79 -10.34 4.04
C PRO A 280 26.28 -9.19 4.92
N LYS A 281 27.55 -9.25 5.38
CA LYS A 281 28.14 -8.24 6.30
C LYS A 281 28.29 -6.85 5.66
N ASN A 282 28.36 -6.78 4.33
CA ASN A 282 28.41 -5.54 3.57
C ASN A 282 27.05 -4.84 3.46
N ILE A 283 25.96 -5.45 3.96
CA ILE A 283 24.64 -4.84 4.10
C ILE A 283 24.45 -4.36 5.55
N LEU A 284 24.17 -3.06 5.73
CA LEU A 284 23.70 -2.53 6.99
C LEU A 284 22.19 -2.75 7.10
N ALA A 285 21.80 -3.76 7.86
CA ALA A 285 20.39 -4.13 8.02
C ALA A 285 19.82 -3.56 9.33
N LEU A 286 18.81 -2.71 9.22
CA LEU A 286 18.19 -2.01 10.34
C LEU A 286 16.73 -2.44 10.53
N PRO A 287 16.21 -2.40 11.77
CA PRO A 287 14.79 -2.56 12.04
C PRO A 287 14.01 -1.38 11.44
N ARG A 288 12.69 -1.36 11.65
CA ARG A 288 11.88 -0.18 11.33
C ARG A 288 12.35 1.02 12.14
N THR A 289 12.32 2.20 11.51
CA THR A 289 12.55 3.47 12.19
C THR A 289 11.50 3.72 13.28
N LYS A 290 11.86 4.51 14.28
CA LYS A 290 10.97 4.87 15.39
C LYS A 290 9.77 5.70 14.92
N ASN A 291 9.99 6.56 13.92
CA ASN A 291 9.00 7.47 13.37
C ASN A 291 9.34 7.83 11.91
N GLN A 292 8.53 8.67 11.29
CA GLN A 292 8.71 9.12 9.92
C GLN A 292 9.83 10.16 9.77
N GLN A 293 10.12 10.94 10.81
CA GLN A 293 11.21 11.91 10.82
C GLN A 293 12.57 11.21 10.73
N GLU A 294 12.77 10.13 11.50
CA GLU A 294 13.98 9.29 11.38
C GLU A 294 14.08 8.66 9.97
N LEU A 295 12.94 8.28 9.39
CA LEU A 295 12.93 7.74 8.02
C LEU A 295 13.32 8.81 7.00
N ALA A 296 12.84 10.06 7.15
CA ALA A 296 13.22 11.19 6.30
C ALA A 296 14.73 11.51 6.39
N GLN A 297 15.33 11.38 7.58
CA GLN A 297 16.78 11.50 7.77
C GLN A 297 17.55 10.43 7.01
N TRP A 298 17.07 9.18 7.00
CA TRP A 298 17.68 8.10 6.23
C TRP A 298 17.56 8.33 4.72
N TYR A 299 16.40 8.80 4.25
CA TYR A 299 16.26 9.19 2.85
C TYR A 299 17.24 10.30 2.48
N THR A 300 17.32 11.35 3.29
CA THR A 300 18.22 12.49 3.02
C THR A 300 19.70 12.11 3.05
N LEU A 301 20.10 11.17 3.90
CA LEU A 301 21.47 10.66 3.97
C LEU A 301 21.85 9.85 2.73
N ALA A 302 20.91 9.15 2.14
CA ALA A 302 21.20 8.25 1.04
C ALA A 302 21.56 9.01 -0.25
N ASP A 303 22.58 8.56 -0.96
CA ASP A 303 22.93 9.08 -2.29
C ASP A 303 21.90 8.60 -3.33
N VAL A 304 21.41 7.37 -3.17
CA VAL A 304 20.34 6.81 -4.01
C VAL A 304 19.36 5.98 -3.18
N TYR A 305 18.10 6.05 -3.55
CA TYR A 305 17.06 5.15 -3.05
C TYR A 305 16.74 4.08 -4.09
N VAL A 306 16.79 2.81 -3.72
CA VAL A 306 16.50 1.70 -4.64
C VAL A 306 15.23 0.99 -4.23
N SER A 307 14.33 0.78 -5.19
CA SER A 307 13.14 -0.06 -5.02
C SER A 307 13.07 -1.13 -6.11
N PRO A 308 13.62 -2.33 -5.85
CA PRO A 308 13.55 -3.46 -6.78
C PRO A 308 12.21 -4.20 -6.65
N SER A 309 11.16 -3.47 -6.30
CA SER A 309 9.80 -4.03 -6.23
C SER A 309 9.30 -4.35 -7.62
N VAL A 310 8.81 -5.58 -7.79
CA VAL A 310 8.23 -6.05 -9.07
C VAL A 310 6.71 -5.89 -9.12
N GLU A 311 6.10 -5.43 -8.03
CA GLU A 311 4.66 -5.17 -7.94
C GLU A 311 4.35 -4.10 -6.90
N GLU A 312 3.92 -2.94 -7.34
CA GLU A 312 3.48 -1.79 -6.55
C GLU A 312 2.32 -1.10 -7.23
N THR A 313 1.40 -0.59 -6.44
CA THR A 313 0.25 0.18 -6.94
C THR A 313 0.49 1.69 -6.97
N PHE A 314 1.58 2.17 -6.34
CA PHE A 314 2.03 3.56 -6.41
C PHE A 314 3.53 3.70 -6.12
N GLY A 315 4.01 3.26 -4.96
CA GLY A 315 5.39 3.43 -4.53
C GLY A 315 5.58 4.61 -3.57
N MET A 316 4.88 4.59 -2.44
CA MET A 316 4.99 5.65 -1.41
C MET A 316 6.42 5.90 -0.99
N THR A 317 7.24 4.86 -0.79
CA THR A 317 8.65 4.99 -0.39
C THR A 317 9.52 5.63 -1.46
N VAL A 318 9.15 5.49 -2.74
CA VAL A 318 9.81 6.18 -3.87
C VAL A 318 9.54 7.68 -3.79
N LEU A 319 8.26 8.05 -3.56
CA LEU A 319 7.88 9.44 -3.39
C LEU A 319 8.49 10.07 -2.14
N GLU A 320 8.50 9.36 -1.02
CA GLU A 320 9.12 9.79 0.24
C GLU A 320 10.62 10.11 0.05
N ALA A 321 11.36 9.23 -0.64
CA ALA A 321 12.77 9.41 -0.94
C ALA A 321 13.01 10.62 -1.86
N ALA A 322 12.24 10.74 -2.92
CA ALA A 322 12.34 11.86 -3.86
C ALA A 322 12.06 13.21 -3.19
N CYS A 323 11.06 13.29 -2.33
CA CYS A 323 10.76 14.50 -1.55
C CYS A 323 11.87 14.86 -0.55
N CYS A 324 12.67 13.89 -0.11
CA CYS A 324 13.85 14.12 0.73
C CYS A 324 15.12 14.46 -0.08
N GLY A 325 15.02 14.61 -1.41
CA GLY A 325 16.13 14.99 -2.30
C GLY A 325 16.97 13.81 -2.78
N THR A 326 16.52 12.57 -2.59
CA THR A 326 17.27 11.37 -2.93
C THR A 326 16.79 10.80 -4.27
N THR A 327 17.70 10.57 -5.21
CA THR A 327 17.40 10.02 -6.54
C THR A 327 16.86 8.59 -6.43
N PRO A 328 15.62 8.29 -6.86
CA PRO A 328 15.09 6.94 -6.84
C PRO A 328 15.55 6.14 -8.08
N ILE A 329 15.91 4.88 -7.84
CA ILE A 329 16.16 3.87 -8.88
C ILE A 329 15.13 2.75 -8.69
N VAL A 330 14.33 2.47 -9.70
CA VAL A 330 13.23 1.49 -9.63
C VAL A 330 13.23 0.57 -10.84
N TYR A 331 12.58 -0.59 -10.72
CA TYR A 331 12.31 -1.42 -11.89
C TYR A 331 11.23 -0.82 -12.79
N GLN A 332 11.38 -1.02 -14.09
CA GLN A 332 10.36 -0.70 -15.11
C GLN A 332 9.10 -1.55 -14.90
N ASN A 333 8.00 -1.12 -15.54
CA ASN A 333 6.72 -1.83 -15.60
C ASN A 333 5.99 -2.02 -14.27
N THR A 334 6.25 -1.14 -13.30
CA THR A 334 5.48 -1.02 -12.05
C THR A 334 5.00 0.42 -11.86
N ALA A 335 4.05 0.64 -10.97
CA ALA A 335 3.63 2.01 -10.64
C ALA A 335 4.76 2.88 -10.04
N CYS A 336 5.82 2.27 -9.48
CA CYS A 336 7.01 3.00 -9.03
C CYS A 336 7.70 3.77 -10.17
N GLN A 337 7.63 3.27 -11.40
CA GLN A 337 8.19 3.95 -12.58
C GLN A 337 7.55 5.33 -12.78
N GLU A 338 6.24 5.44 -12.63
CA GLU A 338 5.53 6.72 -12.80
C GLU A 338 6.02 7.76 -11.79
N VAL A 339 6.17 7.34 -10.54
CA VAL A 339 6.67 8.21 -9.46
C VAL A 339 8.14 8.58 -9.66
N ALA A 340 8.99 7.61 -10.02
CA ALA A 340 10.41 7.87 -10.26
C ALA A 340 10.61 8.84 -11.44
N GLN A 341 9.95 8.63 -12.57
CA GLN A 341 10.01 9.50 -13.73
C GLN A 341 9.55 10.93 -13.42
N ALA A 342 8.48 11.10 -12.66
CA ALA A 342 7.99 12.41 -12.27
C ALA A 342 8.97 13.20 -11.36
N HIS A 343 9.95 12.51 -10.75
CA HIS A 343 10.91 13.09 -9.82
C HIS A 343 12.38 12.91 -10.25
N GLY A 344 12.65 12.75 -11.54
CA GLY A 344 14.02 12.65 -12.07
C GLY A 344 14.76 11.36 -11.71
N GLY A 345 14.02 10.30 -11.36
CA GLY A 345 14.60 9.00 -11.02
C GLY A 345 14.90 8.12 -12.23
N ILE A 346 15.61 7.04 -11.99
CA ILE A 346 16.05 6.07 -13.00
C ILE A 346 15.15 4.85 -13.00
N CYS A 347 14.72 4.43 -14.19
CA CYS A 347 13.93 3.21 -14.41
C CYS A 347 14.80 2.16 -15.06
N ALA A 348 15.28 1.20 -14.26
CA ALA A 348 16.16 0.12 -14.71
C ALA A 348 15.35 -1.09 -15.22
N ALA A 349 15.93 -1.85 -16.15
CA ALA A 349 15.42 -3.17 -16.48
C ALA A 349 15.49 -4.08 -15.25
N ARG A 350 14.67 -5.14 -15.24
CA ARG A 350 14.67 -6.09 -14.12
C ARG A 350 15.99 -6.85 -14.06
N GLY A 351 16.60 -6.89 -12.86
CA GLY A 351 17.83 -7.59 -12.57
C GLY A 351 18.79 -6.75 -11.71
N PRO A 352 19.50 -7.37 -10.75
CA PRO A 352 20.44 -6.66 -9.89
C PRO A 352 21.63 -6.06 -10.65
N GLU A 353 21.98 -6.59 -11.83
CA GLU A 353 23.02 -6.07 -12.72
C GLU A 353 22.66 -4.67 -13.24
N HIS A 354 21.44 -4.45 -13.70
CA HIS A 354 20.98 -3.16 -14.20
C HIS A 354 20.84 -2.10 -13.09
N LEU A 355 20.51 -2.55 -11.86
CA LEU A 355 20.54 -1.66 -10.70
C LEU A 355 21.99 -1.25 -10.38
N ALA A 356 22.94 -2.19 -10.44
CA ALA A 356 24.35 -1.90 -10.19
C ALA A 356 24.91 -0.90 -11.23
N GLU A 357 24.62 -1.08 -12.51
CA GLU A 357 25.01 -0.17 -13.56
C GLU A 357 24.51 1.26 -13.30
N ALA A 358 23.22 1.42 -12.96
CA ALA A 358 22.63 2.72 -12.65
C ALA A 358 23.29 3.37 -11.41
N ILE A 359 23.53 2.61 -10.36
CA ILE A 359 24.17 3.08 -9.12
C ILE A 359 25.60 3.53 -9.39
N LEU A 360 26.40 2.74 -10.12
CA LEU A 360 27.80 3.04 -10.42
C LEU A 360 27.94 4.25 -11.35
N SER A 361 26.99 4.50 -12.25
CA SER A 361 26.94 5.72 -13.04
C SER A 361 26.77 6.96 -12.15
N LEU A 362 25.78 6.94 -11.26
CA LEU A 362 25.54 8.04 -10.33
C LEU A 362 26.70 8.25 -9.34
N GLN A 363 27.35 7.18 -8.90
CA GLN A 363 28.53 7.27 -8.03
C GLN A 363 29.67 8.00 -8.70
N LYS A 364 29.97 7.71 -9.99
CA LYS A 364 31.00 8.40 -10.77
C LYS A 364 30.68 9.89 -10.96
N GLU A 365 29.42 10.20 -11.26
CA GLU A 365 28.94 11.58 -11.41
C GLU A 365 29.08 12.40 -10.12
N ALA A 366 28.84 11.75 -8.96
CA ALA A 366 29.01 12.35 -7.64
C ALA A 366 30.48 12.49 -7.18
N GLY A 367 31.44 11.92 -7.92
CA GLY A 367 32.87 11.93 -7.56
C GLY A 367 33.23 11.15 -6.28
N LYS A 368 32.43 10.15 -5.92
CA LYS A 368 32.57 9.34 -4.70
C LYS A 368 33.10 7.92 -4.97
#